data_e5bcc8deb598789e9ef490b6ddd9be87
#
_entry.id   e5bcc8deb598789e9ef490b6ddd9be87
#
_cell.length_a   1.000
_cell.length_b   1.000
_cell.length_c   1.000
_cell.angle_alpha   90.00
_cell.angle_beta   90.00
_cell.angle_gamma   90.00
#
_symmetry.space_group_name_H-M   'P 1'
#
loop_
_entity.id
_entity.type
_entity.pdbx_description
1 polymer ?
#
loop_
_entity_poly.entity_id
_entity_poly.type
_entity_poly.pdbx_seq_one_letter_code
_entity_poly.pdbx_strand_id
1 'polypeptide(L)'
;MKNKLEELNCWKGGLSLTNEYFGITFNELHSDRDFGLRVLERHIGNPSKIKRKERVPFSNEIYDFSGIYGGQEYEERQLTYVFNVKDYDKINLSMKRVEVLNWLVPVNKKTKLFDDYIPGYYFLAEVEDAPDFDELRFRGSLTVTFIAYPFKISELKEGHDLWDPFN
;
A
#
# COMPACT_ATOMS: atom_id res chain seq x y z
N MET A 1 18.23 44.57 -22.63
CA MET A 1 18.34 44.08 -21.26
C MET A 1 17.35 42.95 -21.09
N LYS A 2 17.78 41.70 -21.35
CA LYS A 2 16.97 40.50 -21.11
C LYS A 2 17.05 40.14 -19.65
N ASN A 3 15.90 39.88 -19.05
CA ASN A 3 15.70 39.70 -17.62
C ASN A 3 16.48 38.47 -17.09
N LYS A 4 17.37 38.73 -16.16
CA LYS A 4 18.17 37.76 -15.40
C LYS A 4 17.33 36.79 -14.53
N LEU A 5 16.02 36.87 -14.65
CA LEU A 5 15.04 36.00 -13.94
C LEU A 5 14.64 34.75 -14.73
N GLU A 6 14.95 34.67 -16.02
CA GLU A 6 14.63 33.48 -16.85
C GLU A 6 15.71 32.38 -16.79
N GLU A 7 16.94 32.71 -16.38
CA GLU A 7 18.02 31.72 -16.26
C GLU A 7 17.99 30.90 -14.96
N LEU A 8 17.23 31.31 -13.97
CA LEU A 8 17.11 30.58 -12.69
C LEU A 8 16.10 29.42 -12.72
N ASN A 9 15.32 29.30 -13.78
CA ASN A 9 14.33 28.22 -13.91
C ASN A 9 14.85 26.94 -14.61
N CYS A 10 16.09 26.94 -15.06
CA CYS A 10 16.65 25.79 -15.78
C CYS A 10 17.25 24.70 -14.87
N TRP A 11 17.28 24.90 -13.55
CA TRP A 11 17.81 23.93 -12.59
C TRP A 11 16.74 23.27 -11.71
N LYS A 12 15.48 23.43 -12.03
CA LYS A 12 14.39 22.60 -11.46
C LYS A 12 13.99 21.51 -12.44
N GLY A 13 14.94 20.65 -12.82
CA GLY A 13 14.69 19.26 -13.16
C GLY A 13 14.27 18.50 -11.92
N GLY A 14 13.44 19.11 -11.09
CA GLY A 14 12.75 18.47 -9.99
C GLY A 14 11.50 17.84 -10.57
N LEU A 15 11.32 16.55 -10.36
CA LEU A 15 10.05 15.86 -10.42
C LEU A 15 8.92 16.84 -10.14
N SER A 16 8.11 17.10 -11.13
CA SER A 16 6.81 17.75 -10.95
C SER A 16 5.93 16.78 -10.16
N LEU A 17 6.16 16.72 -8.85
CA LEU A 17 5.28 16.08 -7.89
C LEU A 17 4.10 17.01 -7.61
N THR A 18 3.41 17.40 -8.65
CA THR A 18 2.05 17.89 -8.51
C THR A 18 1.09 16.74 -8.74
N ASN A 19 1.27 15.65 -7.97
CA ASN A 19 0.11 14.84 -7.68
C ASN A 19 -0.75 15.65 -6.73
N GLU A 20 -1.76 16.26 -7.26
CA GLU A 20 -2.81 16.97 -6.53
C GLU A 20 -3.55 16.02 -5.59
N TYR A 21 -3.43 14.73 -5.85
CA TYR A 21 -4.05 13.62 -5.13
C TYR A 21 -2.98 12.74 -4.49
N PHE A 22 -3.23 12.33 -3.24
CA PHE A 22 -2.30 11.52 -2.47
C PHE A 22 -3.04 10.42 -1.71
N GLY A 23 -2.70 9.16 -2.00
CA GLY A 23 -3.44 8.04 -1.43
C GLY A 23 -2.90 6.67 -1.81
N ILE A 24 -3.80 5.77 -2.09
CA ILE A 24 -3.49 4.43 -2.60
C ILE A 24 -4.24 4.17 -3.91
N THR A 25 -3.63 3.40 -4.79
CA THR A 25 -4.28 2.85 -5.98
C THR A 25 -4.47 1.36 -5.80
N PHE A 26 -5.72 0.92 -5.84
CA PHE A 26 -6.10 -0.48 -5.73
C PHE A 26 -7.10 -0.81 -6.82
N ASN A 27 -6.94 -1.94 -7.50
CA ASN A 27 -7.80 -2.35 -8.60
C ASN A 27 -8.06 -1.22 -9.63
N GLU A 28 -6.98 -0.53 -10.05
CA GLU A 28 -6.95 0.55 -11.06
C GLU A 28 -7.61 1.88 -10.63
N LEU A 29 -8.25 1.94 -9.46
CA LEU A 29 -8.89 3.15 -8.93
C LEU A 29 -8.07 3.74 -7.77
N HIS A 30 -8.01 5.05 -7.73
CA HIS A 30 -7.25 5.81 -6.74
C HIS A 30 -8.16 6.37 -5.64
N SER A 31 -7.75 6.19 -4.37
CA SER A 31 -8.57 6.57 -3.20
C SER A 31 -8.96 8.06 -3.16
N ASP A 32 -8.03 8.97 -3.39
CA ASP A 32 -8.31 10.42 -3.30
C ASP A 32 -8.91 10.95 -4.62
N ARG A 33 -8.37 10.55 -5.77
CA ARG A 33 -8.83 11.05 -7.08
C ARG A 33 -10.26 10.62 -7.42
N ASP A 34 -10.56 9.33 -7.21
CA ASP A 34 -11.81 8.74 -7.70
C ASP A 34 -12.91 8.76 -6.62
N PHE A 35 -12.52 8.66 -5.35
CA PHE A 35 -13.46 8.61 -4.22
C PHE A 35 -13.33 9.78 -3.25
N GLY A 36 -12.32 10.66 -3.37
CA GLY A 36 -12.06 11.74 -2.43
C GLY A 36 -11.70 11.25 -1.02
N LEU A 37 -11.15 10.03 -0.92
CA LEU A 37 -10.72 9.39 0.31
C LEU A 37 -9.26 9.76 0.59
N ARG A 38 -9.03 10.64 1.54
CA ARG A 38 -7.68 11.01 1.96
C ARG A 38 -7.18 10.10 3.08
N VAL A 39 -5.97 9.61 2.93
CA VAL A 39 -5.30 8.82 3.96
C VAL A 39 -5.00 9.70 5.17
N LEU A 40 -5.54 9.33 6.35
CA LEU A 40 -5.23 9.93 7.64
C LEU A 40 -4.09 9.21 8.34
N GLU A 41 -4.21 7.90 8.40
CA GLU A 41 -3.25 7.03 9.07
C GLU A 41 -2.90 5.85 8.16
N ARG A 42 -1.69 5.41 8.30
CA ARG A 42 -1.12 4.35 7.51
C ARG A 42 -0.26 3.47 8.41
N HIS A 43 -0.58 2.20 8.48
CA HIS A 43 0.20 1.21 9.19
C HIS A 43 0.62 0.10 8.22
N ILE A 44 1.92 0.02 7.97
CA ILE A 44 2.50 -1.03 7.14
C ILE A 44 3.19 -2.04 8.05
N GLY A 45 2.54 -3.17 8.28
CA GLY A 45 3.10 -4.27 9.06
C GLY A 45 4.38 -4.82 8.43
N ASN A 46 5.27 -5.32 9.26
CA ASN A 46 6.47 -6.01 8.78
C ASN A 46 6.19 -7.51 8.67
N PRO A 47 6.76 -8.19 7.66
CA PRO A 47 6.59 -9.63 7.54
C PRO A 47 7.32 -10.34 8.68
N SER A 48 6.64 -11.26 9.35
CA SER A 48 7.25 -12.11 10.37
C SER A 48 7.87 -13.36 9.76
N LYS A 49 8.88 -13.91 10.43
CA LYS A 49 9.53 -15.14 10.00
C LYS A 49 8.72 -16.34 10.45
N ILE A 50 8.41 -17.23 9.54
CA ILE A 50 7.81 -18.52 9.89
C ILE A 50 8.90 -19.38 10.54
N LYS A 51 8.69 -19.77 11.81
CA LYS A 51 9.60 -20.59 12.58
C LYS A 51 8.99 -21.95 12.85
N ARG A 52 9.69 -23.01 12.43
CA ARG A 52 9.35 -24.41 12.69
C ARG A 52 10.32 -24.99 13.70
N LYS A 53 9.95 -24.93 14.98
CA LYS A 53 10.80 -25.40 16.08
C LYS A 53 10.17 -26.63 16.73
N GLU A 54 10.96 -27.67 16.88
CA GLU A 54 10.57 -28.89 17.56
C GLU A 54 11.45 -29.13 18.80
N ARG A 55 10.81 -29.51 19.91
CA ARG A 55 11.51 -29.84 21.13
C ARG A 55 11.79 -31.31 21.15
N VAL A 56 13.04 -31.68 21.44
CA VAL A 56 13.41 -33.09 21.66
C VAL A 56 12.78 -33.55 22.97
N PRO A 57 12.03 -34.66 22.96
CA PRO A 57 11.48 -35.22 24.19
C PRO A 57 12.60 -35.52 25.21
N PHE A 58 12.35 -35.16 26.47
CA PHE A 58 13.28 -35.34 27.59
C PHE A 58 14.60 -34.56 27.50
N SER A 59 14.71 -33.61 26.60
CA SER A 59 15.85 -32.68 26.47
C SER A 59 15.41 -31.23 26.58
N ASN A 60 16.34 -30.35 26.94
CA ASN A 60 16.15 -28.92 26.88
C ASN A 60 16.52 -28.31 25.50
N GLU A 61 16.92 -29.17 24.56
CA GLU A 61 17.29 -28.74 23.22
C GLU A 61 16.07 -28.52 22.33
N ILE A 62 16.16 -27.47 21.54
CA ILE A 62 15.14 -27.07 20.54
C ILE A 62 15.83 -27.03 19.19
N TYR A 63 15.36 -27.84 18.26
CA TYR A 63 15.85 -27.82 16.89
C TYR A 63 15.00 -26.88 16.04
N ASP A 64 15.64 -26.00 15.23
CA ASP A 64 14.99 -25.09 14.28
C ASP A 64 15.07 -25.70 12.88
N PHE A 65 13.95 -26.18 12.39
CA PHE A 65 13.78 -26.77 11.07
C PHE A 65 13.35 -25.77 10.01
N SER A 66 13.32 -24.47 10.33
CA SER A 66 12.79 -23.42 9.46
C SER A 66 13.54 -23.29 8.12
N GLY A 67 14.77 -23.77 8.02
CA GLY A 67 15.62 -23.68 6.83
C GLY A 67 15.88 -25.00 6.11
N ILE A 68 15.24 -26.12 6.48
CA ILE A 68 15.56 -27.45 5.93
C ILE A 68 15.27 -27.57 4.44
N TYR A 69 14.20 -26.92 3.95
CA TYR A 69 13.76 -27.03 2.57
C TYR A 69 14.13 -25.82 1.70
N GLY A 70 15.02 -24.96 2.15
CA GLY A 70 15.43 -23.77 1.40
C GLY A 70 15.68 -22.56 2.29
N GLY A 71 15.35 -21.37 1.77
CA GLY A 71 15.49 -20.12 2.49
C GLY A 71 14.43 -19.90 3.58
N GLN A 72 14.61 -18.85 4.38
CA GLN A 72 13.65 -18.45 5.40
C GLN A 72 12.31 -18.07 4.76
N GLU A 73 11.24 -18.70 5.20
CA GLU A 73 9.86 -18.35 4.84
C GLU A 73 9.34 -17.20 5.71
N TYR A 74 8.43 -16.40 5.15
CA TYR A 74 7.83 -15.26 5.83
C TYR A 74 6.31 -15.34 5.72
N GLU A 75 5.64 -14.87 6.77
CA GLU A 75 4.20 -14.72 6.80
C GLU A 75 3.74 -13.53 5.96
N GLU A 76 2.51 -13.56 5.55
CA GLU A 76 1.84 -12.42 4.93
C GLU A 76 1.87 -11.22 5.88
N ARG A 77 1.84 -10.03 5.33
CA ARG A 77 1.84 -8.79 6.09
C ARG A 77 0.49 -8.10 6.02
N GLN A 78 0.14 -7.45 7.09
CA GLN A 78 -1.05 -6.63 7.18
C GLN A 78 -0.72 -5.17 6.85
N LEU A 79 -1.56 -4.55 6.02
CA LEU A 79 -1.47 -3.14 5.65
C LEU A 79 -2.80 -2.50 6.03
N THR A 80 -2.78 -1.57 6.98
CA THR A 80 -3.99 -0.88 7.44
C THR A 80 -3.94 0.58 7.02
N TYR A 81 -5.01 1.04 6.39
CA TYR A 81 -5.20 2.42 5.99
C TYR A 81 -6.46 2.98 6.61
N VAL A 82 -6.36 4.15 7.22
CA VAL A 82 -7.49 4.91 7.74
C VAL A 82 -7.70 6.10 6.83
N PHE A 83 -8.88 6.19 6.23
CA PHE A 83 -9.26 7.27 5.34
C PHE A 83 -10.22 8.24 6.00
N ASN A 84 -10.10 9.51 5.69
CA ASN A 84 -11.06 10.53 6.04
C ASN A 84 -12.09 10.67 4.91
N VAL A 85 -13.34 10.43 5.24
CA VAL A 85 -14.47 10.64 4.34
C VAL A 85 -15.13 11.95 4.74
N LYS A 86 -15.01 12.98 3.90
CA LYS A 86 -15.67 14.26 4.12
C LYS A 86 -16.86 14.37 3.17
N ASP A 87 -18.05 14.39 3.71
CA ASP A 87 -19.23 14.83 2.97
C ASP A 87 -20.16 15.59 3.90
N TYR A 88 -20.79 16.64 3.38
CA TYR A 88 -21.68 17.50 4.17
C TYR A 88 -23.12 16.97 4.18
N ASP A 89 -23.43 15.99 3.34
CA ASP A 89 -24.75 15.37 3.26
C ASP A 89 -24.69 13.89 3.65
N LYS A 90 -25.57 13.48 4.56
CA LYS A 90 -25.68 12.08 5.03
C LYS A 90 -26.08 11.11 3.91
N ILE A 91 -26.88 11.55 2.98
CA ILE A 91 -27.32 10.71 1.85
C ILE A 91 -26.13 10.41 0.95
N ASN A 92 -25.33 11.42 0.64
CA ASN A 92 -24.12 11.28 -0.15
C ASN A 92 -23.10 10.41 0.55
N LEU A 93 -22.96 10.51 1.89
CA LEU A 93 -22.07 9.67 2.67
C LEU A 93 -22.44 8.19 2.57
N SER A 94 -23.73 7.87 2.67
CA SER A 94 -24.21 6.49 2.53
C SER A 94 -24.03 5.93 1.12
N MET A 95 -24.25 6.75 0.09
CA MET A 95 -23.99 6.36 -1.30
C MET A 95 -22.51 6.11 -1.53
N LYS A 96 -21.66 6.99 -1.02
CA LYS A 96 -20.20 6.87 -1.11
C LYS A 96 -19.68 5.61 -0.42
N ARG A 97 -20.27 5.24 0.72
CA ARG A 97 -19.99 3.97 1.38
C ARG A 97 -20.22 2.78 0.45
N VAL A 98 -21.36 2.74 -0.25
CA VAL A 98 -21.66 1.66 -1.19
C VAL A 98 -20.68 1.62 -2.36
N GLU A 99 -20.32 2.77 -2.90
CA GLU A 99 -19.33 2.87 -3.99
C GLU A 99 -17.96 2.33 -3.55
N VAL A 100 -17.51 2.72 -2.37
CA VAL A 100 -16.22 2.27 -1.80
C VAL A 100 -16.25 0.77 -1.49
N LEU A 101 -17.34 0.25 -0.94
CA LEU A 101 -17.47 -1.18 -0.72
C LEU A 101 -17.46 -1.97 -2.02
N ASN A 102 -18.12 -1.46 -3.06
CA ASN A 102 -18.10 -2.08 -4.40
C ASN A 102 -16.71 -2.04 -5.06
N TRP A 103 -15.87 -1.07 -4.72
CA TRP A 103 -14.49 -1.01 -5.16
C TRP A 103 -13.60 -2.04 -4.46
N LEU A 104 -13.75 -2.22 -3.14
CA LEU A 104 -12.85 -3.00 -2.30
C LEU A 104 -13.21 -4.48 -2.22
N VAL A 105 -14.50 -4.80 -2.03
CA VAL A 105 -14.95 -6.14 -1.66
C VAL A 105 -14.97 -7.15 -2.82
N PRO A 106 -15.31 -6.81 -4.07
CA PRO A 106 -15.48 -7.80 -5.14
C PRO A 106 -14.18 -8.43 -5.64
N VAL A 107 -13.04 -8.07 -5.10
CA VAL A 107 -11.72 -8.55 -5.55
C VAL A 107 -11.42 -9.89 -4.89
N ASN A 108 -11.53 -10.98 -5.65
CA ASN A 108 -11.37 -12.36 -5.14
C ASN A 108 -9.93 -12.88 -5.17
N LYS A 109 -8.96 -12.04 -5.46
CA LYS A 109 -7.54 -12.40 -5.54
C LYS A 109 -6.65 -11.22 -5.20
N LYS A 110 -5.43 -11.50 -4.77
CA LYS A 110 -4.43 -10.46 -4.54
C LYS A 110 -4.16 -9.68 -5.84
N THR A 111 -4.39 -8.39 -5.79
CA THR A 111 -4.15 -7.44 -6.87
C THR A 111 -3.08 -6.43 -6.49
N LYS A 112 -2.63 -5.63 -7.45
CA LYS A 112 -1.63 -4.60 -7.21
C LYS A 112 -2.22 -3.48 -6.35
N LEU A 113 -1.56 -3.21 -5.24
CA LEU A 113 -1.78 -2.06 -4.38
C LEU A 113 -0.56 -1.15 -4.48
N PHE A 114 -0.75 0.02 -5.06
CA PHE A 114 0.26 1.07 -5.07
C PHE A 114 -0.02 2.04 -3.93
N ASP A 115 1.05 2.47 -3.29
CA ASP A 115 1.02 3.45 -2.21
C ASP A 115 1.88 4.64 -2.64
N ASP A 116 1.29 5.82 -2.80
CA ASP A 116 1.98 7.03 -3.26
C ASP A 116 3.12 7.46 -2.32
N TYR A 117 3.07 7.00 -1.07
CA TYR A 117 4.18 7.18 -0.12
C TYR A 117 5.38 6.26 -0.38
N ILE A 118 5.22 5.26 -1.27
CA ILE A 118 6.29 4.30 -1.64
C ILE A 118 6.38 4.21 -3.16
N PRO A 119 6.83 5.28 -3.82
CA PRO A 119 6.87 5.32 -5.28
C PRO A 119 7.78 4.23 -5.86
N GLY A 120 7.39 3.67 -7.02
CA GLY A 120 8.16 2.65 -7.73
C GLY A 120 8.02 1.22 -7.18
N TYR A 121 7.16 1.02 -6.18
CA TYR A 121 6.86 -0.30 -5.64
C TYR A 121 5.36 -0.51 -5.48
N TYR A 122 4.95 -1.77 -5.54
CA TYR A 122 3.58 -2.17 -5.23
C TYR A 122 3.57 -3.41 -4.33
N PHE A 123 2.45 -3.62 -3.67
CA PHE A 123 2.15 -4.84 -2.95
C PHE A 123 1.12 -5.66 -3.73
N LEU A 124 1.24 -6.98 -3.68
CA LEU A 124 0.13 -7.85 -4.09
C LEU A 124 -0.72 -8.12 -2.85
N ALA A 125 -1.88 -7.49 -2.80
CA ALA A 125 -2.75 -7.44 -1.64
C ALA A 125 -4.20 -7.75 -1.98
N GLU A 126 -4.94 -8.18 -0.99
CA GLU A 126 -6.40 -8.31 -1.00
C GLU A 126 -6.97 -7.74 0.29
N VAL A 127 -8.24 -7.38 0.30
CA VAL A 127 -8.92 -6.91 1.50
C VAL A 127 -9.19 -8.11 2.39
N GLU A 128 -8.74 -8.04 3.66
CA GLU A 128 -8.89 -9.15 4.62
C GLU A 128 -10.31 -9.24 5.13
N ASP A 129 -10.80 -8.14 5.68
CA ASP A 129 -12.11 -8.05 6.31
C ASP A 129 -12.95 -6.97 5.67
N ALA A 130 -14.25 -7.01 5.94
CA ALA A 130 -15.15 -5.94 5.53
C ALA A 130 -14.66 -4.60 6.08
N PRO A 131 -14.49 -3.57 5.23
CA PRO A 131 -14.03 -2.27 5.67
C PRO A 131 -14.91 -1.70 6.78
N ASP A 132 -14.31 -1.25 7.86
CA ASP A 132 -15.02 -0.64 8.98
C ASP A 132 -15.27 0.84 8.71
N PHE A 133 -16.54 1.21 8.70
CA PHE A 133 -16.98 2.56 8.36
C PHE A 133 -17.64 3.21 9.59
N ASP A 134 -16.90 4.10 10.22
CA ASP A 134 -17.36 4.82 11.40
C ASP A 134 -17.95 6.18 10.97
N GLU A 135 -19.27 6.34 11.21
CA GLU A 135 -20.01 7.53 10.81
C GLU A 135 -20.15 8.51 11.96
N LEU A 136 -19.45 9.62 11.90
CA LEU A 136 -19.70 10.80 12.71
C LEU A 136 -20.61 11.77 11.94
N ARG A 137 -21.25 12.71 12.65
CA ARG A 137 -22.36 13.57 12.16
C ARG A 137 -22.12 14.27 10.81
N PHE A 138 -20.86 14.55 10.43
CA PHE A 138 -20.45 15.19 9.17
C PHE A 138 -19.08 14.71 8.66
N ARG A 139 -18.56 13.62 9.24
CA ARG A 139 -17.29 13.04 8.86
C ARG A 139 -17.42 11.55 9.04
N GLY A 140 -16.80 10.79 8.14
CA GLY A 140 -16.63 9.37 8.32
C GLY A 140 -15.15 9.04 8.37
N SER A 141 -14.79 8.05 9.13
CA SER A 141 -13.52 7.36 8.98
C SER A 141 -13.77 5.98 8.43
N LEU A 142 -12.97 5.60 7.45
CA LEU A 142 -13.00 4.30 6.84
C LEU A 142 -11.68 3.62 7.14
N THR A 143 -11.72 2.52 7.85
CA THR A 143 -10.56 1.68 8.09
C THR A 143 -10.60 0.47 7.16
N VAL A 144 -9.54 0.29 6.39
CA VAL A 144 -9.38 -0.83 5.46
C VAL A 144 -8.12 -1.58 5.81
N THR A 145 -8.25 -2.88 5.98
CA THR A 145 -7.12 -3.77 6.22
C THR A 145 -6.93 -4.69 5.03
N PHE A 146 -5.71 -4.68 4.50
CA PHE A 146 -5.28 -5.54 3.42
C PHE A 146 -4.29 -6.58 3.95
N ILE A 147 -4.40 -7.79 3.43
CA ILE A 147 -3.37 -8.82 3.55
C ILE A 147 -2.55 -8.84 2.27
N ALA A 148 -1.26 -8.71 2.40
CA ALA A 148 -0.32 -8.67 1.29
C ALA A 148 0.78 -9.72 1.42
N TYR A 149 1.38 -10.09 0.30
CA TYR A 149 2.60 -10.89 0.33
C TYR A 149 3.72 -10.18 1.12
N PRO A 150 4.67 -10.94 1.68
CA PRO A 150 5.68 -10.41 2.60
C PRO A 150 6.48 -9.22 2.06
N PHE A 151 6.79 -9.25 0.77
CA PHE A 151 7.68 -8.28 0.15
C PHE A 151 6.95 -7.41 -0.88
N LYS A 152 7.37 -6.16 -0.94
CA LYS A 152 6.98 -5.25 -2.01
C LYS A 152 7.72 -5.61 -3.29
N ILE A 153 7.08 -5.40 -4.42
CA ILE A 153 7.60 -5.72 -5.76
C ILE A 153 7.93 -4.41 -6.47
N SER A 154 9.10 -4.35 -7.11
CA SER A 154 9.48 -3.20 -7.92
C SER A 154 8.60 -3.13 -9.17
N GLU A 155 8.15 -1.93 -9.51
CA GLU A 155 7.45 -1.67 -10.77
C GLU A 155 8.38 -1.76 -11.98
N LEU A 156 9.65 -1.42 -11.78
CA LEU A 156 10.68 -1.59 -12.78
C LEU A 156 11.01 -3.09 -12.93
N LYS A 157 10.91 -3.59 -14.17
CA LYS A 157 11.30 -4.98 -14.46
C LYS A 157 12.80 -5.15 -14.24
N GLU A 158 13.20 -6.24 -13.59
CA GLU A 158 14.60 -6.65 -13.54
C GLU A 158 15.17 -6.72 -14.98
N GLY A 159 16.33 -6.14 -15.19
CA GLY A 159 16.97 -6.03 -16.52
C GLY A 159 16.88 -4.64 -17.14
N HIS A 160 16.24 -3.68 -16.47
CA HIS A 160 16.32 -2.27 -16.86
C HIS A 160 17.56 -1.56 -16.31
N ASP A 161 18.28 -2.21 -15.39
CA ASP A 161 19.63 -1.79 -15.04
C ASP A 161 20.51 -2.08 -16.29
N LEU A 162 20.59 -1.07 -17.14
CA LEU A 162 21.65 -1.00 -18.13
C LEU A 162 22.96 -1.04 -17.33
N TRP A 163 23.59 -2.19 -17.32
CA TRP A 163 25.01 -2.25 -17.04
C TRP A 163 25.64 -1.28 -18.00
N ASP A 164 26.08 -0.16 -17.45
CA ASP A 164 26.76 0.86 -18.22
C ASP A 164 27.89 0.14 -18.97
N PRO A 165 27.87 0.11 -20.29
CA PRO A 165 28.96 -0.56 -21.01
C PRO A 165 30.23 0.19 -20.65
N PHE A 166 31.12 -0.48 -19.97
CA PHE A 166 32.45 0.01 -19.71
C PHE A 166 33.11 0.34 -21.08
N ASN A 167 33.05 1.62 -21.46
CA ASN A 167 33.83 2.21 -22.50
C ASN A 167 34.98 2.99 -21.89
#